data_0c2734b2da6a21a6d29e8738c49cdef1
#
_entry.id   0c2734b2da6a21a6d29e8738c49cdef1
#
_cell.length_a   1.000
_cell.length_b   1.000
_cell.length_c   1.000
_cell.angle_alpha   90.00
_cell.angle_beta   90.00
_cell.angle_gamma   90.00
#
_symmetry.space_group_name_H-M   'P 1'
#
loop_
_entity.id
_entity.type
_entity.pdbx_description
1 polymer ?
#
loop_
_entity_poly.entity_id
_entity_poly.type
_entity_poly.pdbx_seq_one_letter_code
_entity_poly.pdbx_strand_id
1 'polypeptide(L)'
;MVRHGAFAYTWDLVGDPSAAARFADLGIDTVTLQAAYHSVRATTAWHPAHRIVHANHAAAYFRIRPERWRGLRPLAPNWAVDDGDRFGTASAALTAVGLRTEAWVVLTHSSVLGRSAPQYAVINAYDEVMSYALCPAQAAVRDYALTTVQEICEQYDVPALMLEACGWLGFEHASQHEKTAGADLSACARDLLSLCVCPACAERLGLDVLQLKADLRRIVDRELQEGVRAGTSLAEALGSERAEAIYRHRREVISGLVREAASLAGDRDLLLMATDDPQVTGPDVGVELAGFEPAPAAYVLKCWDDEEPAIARMKAAAARTEVPLVANVNAVGEHSSELPALAARLVAAGASEVRYYHAGLASPARQAAIRAAVQEVT
;
A
#
# COMPACT_ATOMS: atom_id res chain seq x y z
N MET A 1 -18.08 -1.44 -20.22
CA MET A 1 -18.65 -1.54 -18.86
C MET A 1 -17.52 -1.35 -17.87
N VAL A 2 -17.63 -0.38 -16.98
CA VAL A 2 -16.65 -0.11 -15.93
C VAL A 2 -16.78 -1.18 -14.85
N ARG A 3 -15.65 -1.69 -14.34
CA ARG A 3 -15.68 -2.65 -13.22
C ARG A 3 -15.72 -1.91 -11.89
N HIS A 4 -16.34 -2.55 -10.89
CA HIS A 4 -16.45 -2.02 -9.54
C HIS A 4 -15.92 -3.02 -8.52
N GLY A 5 -15.11 -2.52 -7.59
CA GLY A 5 -14.59 -3.31 -6.49
C GLY A 5 -14.69 -2.59 -5.16
N ALA A 6 -14.46 -3.32 -4.08
CA ALA A 6 -14.38 -2.73 -2.74
C ALA A 6 -13.31 -3.40 -1.90
N PHE A 7 -12.76 -2.64 -0.96
CA PHE A 7 -11.85 -3.16 0.04
C PHE A 7 -12.63 -3.71 1.24
N ALA A 8 -12.16 -4.83 1.77
CA ALA A 8 -12.70 -5.45 2.98
C ALA A 8 -11.58 -6.00 3.87
N TYR A 9 -11.82 -5.94 5.16
CA TYR A 9 -11.04 -6.69 6.14
C TYR A 9 -11.68 -8.05 6.43
N THR A 10 -10.89 -9.01 6.82
CA THR A 10 -11.40 -10.35 7.18
C THR A 10 -12.39 -10.28 8.35
N TRP A 11 -12.21 -9.37 9.29
CA TRP A 11 -13.15 -9.15 10.40
C TRP A 11 -14.48 -8.50 10.02
N ASP A 12 -14.64 -8.00 8.80
CA ASP A 12 -15.93 -7.52 8.31
C ASP A 12 -16.86 -8.68 7.92
N LEU A 13 -16.27 -9.87 7.70
CA LEU A 13 -16.93 -11.06 7.19
C LEU A 13 -16.98 -12.21 8.20
N VAL A 14 -15.84 -12.52 8.83
CA VAL A 14 -15.73 -13.66 9.74
C VAL A 14 -16.53 -13.41 11.02
N GLY A 15 -17.53 -14.25 11.26
CA GLY A 15 -18.45 -14.10 12.40
C GLY A 15 -19.72 -13.30 12.10
N ASP A 16 -19.90 -12.83 10.85
CA ASP A 16 -21.14 -12.22 10.38
C ASP A 16 -21.69 -12.94 9.14
N PRO A 17 -22.70 -13.82 9.30
CA PRO A 17 -23.24 -14.60 8.19
C PRO A 17 -23.95 -13.76 7.12
N SER A 18 -24.29 -12.50 7.41
CA SER A 18 -24.94 -11.59 6.47
C SER A 18 -23.96 -10.73 5.68
N ALA A 19 -22.69 -10.71 6.05
CA ALA A 19 -21.73 -9.77 5.50
C ALA A 19 -21.54 -9.94 3.99
N ALA A 20 -21.30 -11.16 3.52
CA ALA A 20 -21.07 -11.43 2.10
C ALA A 20 -22.25 -10.99 1.23
N ALA A 21 -23.50 -11.25 1.67
CA ALA A 21 -24.69 -10.77 0.97
C ALA A 21 -24.75 -9.23 0.90
N ARG A 22 -24.40 -8.53 1.99
CA ARG A 22 -24.33 -7.05 1.97
C ARG A 22 -23.29 -6.50 0.98
N PHE A 23 -22.15 -7.18 0.81
CA PHE A 23 -21.17 -6.82 -0.22
C PHE A 23 -21.74 -7.02 -1.63
N ALA A 24 -22.40 -8.15 -1.89
CA ALA A 24 -23.07 -8.42 -3.17
C ALA A 24 -24.16 -7.38 -3.50
N ASP A 25 -24.94 -6.95 -2.49
CA ASP A 25 -25.97 -5.92 -2.61
C ASP A 25 -25.42 -4.52 -2.96
N LEU A 26 -24.11 -4.31 -2.90
CA LEU A 26 -23.50 -3.06 -3.39
C LEU A 26 -23.43 -3.00 -4.93
N GLY A 27 -23.61 -4.12 -5.63
CA GLY A 27 -23.50 -4.22 -7.08
C GLY A 27 -22.06 -4.23 -7.58
N ILE A 28 -21.09 -4.57 -6.72
CA ILE A 28 -19.68 -4.67 -7.07
C ILE A 28 -19.35 -6.06 -7.62
N ASP A 29 -18.26 -6.16 -8.40
CA ASP A 29 -17.79 -7.41 -9.01
C ASP A 29 -16.72 -8.10 -8.14
N THR A 30 -15.92 -7.30 -7.42
CA THR A 30 -14.68 -7.75 -6.79
C THR A 30 -14.54 -7.22 -5.37
N VAL A 31 -14.01 -8.06 -4.47
CA VAL A 31 -13.57 -7.65 -3.14
C VAL A 31 -12.06 -7.85 -3.00
N THR A 32 -11.34 -6.77 -2.75
CA THR A 32 -9.93 -6.76 -2.38
C THR A 32 -9.85 -7.01 -0.87
N LEU A 33 -9.61 -8.27 -0.51
CA LEU A 33 -9.69 -8.79 0.85
C LEU A 33 -8.31 -8.82 1.51
N GLN A 34 -8.21 -8.31 2.72
CA GLN A 34 -7.02 -8.32 3.55
C GLN A 34 -6.44 -9.74 3.74
N ALA A 35 -5.24 -9.99 3.22
CA ALA A 35 -4.48 -11.22 3.43
C ALA A 35 -3.27 -11.00 4.35
N ALA A 36 -2.51 -9.92 4.16
CA ALA A 36 -1.46 -9.45 5.06
C ALA A 36 -1.58 -7.93 5.22
N TYR A 37 -1.61 -7.43 6.47
CA TYR A 37 -1.92 -6.02 6.70
C TYR A 37 -1.24 -5.46 7.95
N HIS A 38 -1.01 -4.16 7.97
CA HIS A 38 -0.42 -3.44 9.09
C HIS A 38 -1.39 -3.27 10.28
N SER A 39 -0.96 -2.61 11.34
CA SER A 39 -1.81 -2.29 12.50
C SER A 39 -2.92 -1.32 12.11
N VAL A 40 -4.10 -1.52 12.69
CA VAL A 40 -5.26 -0.65 12.46
C VAL A 40 -6.21 -0.66 13.65
N ARG A 41 -6.86 0.48 13.89
CA ARG A 41 -8.02 0.57 14.77
C ARG A 41 -9.21 1.01 13.93
N ALA A 42 -10.22 0.14 13.83
CA ALA A 42 -11.39 0.36 13.02
C ALA A 42 -12.68 0.29 13.87
N THR A 43 -13.69 1.03 13.44
CA THR A 43 -15.06 0.89 13.96
C THR A 43 -15.90 0.20 12.89
N THR A 44 -16.56 -0.92 13.25
CA THR A 44 -17.43 -1.65 12.34
C THR A 44 -18.89 -1.27 12.58
N ALA A 45 -19.61 -0.91 11.51
CA ALA A 45 -21.02 -0.55 11.61
C ALA A 45 -21.93 -1.80 11.72
N TRP A 46 -21.50 -2.94 11.19
CA TRP A 46 -22.37 -4.07 10.86
C TRP A 46 -22.14 -5.33 11.70
N HIS A 47 -20.90 -5.58 12.12
CA HIS A 47 -20.56 -6.84 12.73
C HIS A 47 -21.38 -7.10 14.02
N PRO A 48 -22.03 -8.28 14.18
CA PRO A 48 -22.95 -8.52 15.30
C PRO A 48 -22.23 -8.59 16.65
N ALA A 49 -20.98 -9.07 16.70
CA ALA A 49 -20.27 -9.35 17.95
C ALA A 49 -19.36 -8.20 18.44
N HIS A 50 -18.94 -7.27 17.58
CA HIS A 50 -18.04 -6.19 17.98
C HIS A 50 -18.28 -4.88 17.22
N ARG A 51 -17.86 -3.76 17.81
CA ARG A 51 -17.92 -2.42 17.21
C ARG A 51 -16.56 -1.82 16.95
N ILE A 52 -15.55 -2.23 17.69
CA ILE A 52 -14.17 -1.77 17.56
C ILE A 52 -13.28 -3.00 17.36
N VAL A 53 -12.47 -2.96 16.32
CA VAL A 53 -11.37 -3.88 16.10
C VAL A 53 -10.06 -3.12 16.30
N HIS A 54 -9.18 -3.67 17.13
CA HIS A 54 -7.86 -3.14 17.36
C HIS A 54 -6.81 -4.19 16.99
N ALA A 55 -6.43 -4.22 15.71
CA ALA A 55 -5.27 -4.97 15.22
C ALA A 55 -4.02 -4.16 15.56
N ASN A 56 -3.35 -4.46 16.66
CA ASN A 56 -2.28 -3.63 17.22
C ASN A 56 -0.90 -3.90 16.62
N HIS A 57 -0.79 -4.86 15.69
CA HIS A 57 0.43 -5.12 14.92
C HIS A 57 0.10 -5.60 13.50
N ALA A 58 1.09 -5.54 12.61
CA ALA A 58 1.01 -6.14 11.29
C ALA A 58 0.89 -7.66 11.40
N ALA A 59 -0.08 -8.25 10.67
CA ALA A 59 -0.41 -9.66 10.78
C ALA A 59 -0.72 -10.29 9.42
N ALA A 60 -0.51 -11.61 9.31
CA ALA A 60 -1.06 -12.44 8.26
C ALA A 60 -2.42 -13.01 8.71
N TYR A 61 -3.41 -12.87 7.85
CA TYR A 61 -4.78 -13.34 8.07
C TYR A 61 -5.07 -14.67 7.36
N PHE A 62 -4.07 -15.17 6.61
CA PHE A 62 -4.01 -16.53 6.08
C PHE A 62 -3.33 -17.47 7.08
N ARG A 63 -3.45 -18.79 6.87
CA ARG A 63 -2.81 -19.78 7.74
C ARG A 63 -1.29 -19.71 7.60
N ILE A 64 -0.61 -19.38 8.69
CA ILE A 64 0.87 -19.33 8.73
C ILE A 64 1.41 -20.76 8.85
N ARG A 65 2.26 -21.19 7.90
CA ARG A 65 3.03 -22.43 7.94
C ARG A 65 4.45 -22.12 8.42
N PRO A 66 4.81 -22.32 9.70
CA PRO A 66 6.05 -21.83 10.29
C PRO A 66 7.32 -22.32 9.58
N GLU A 67 7.30 -23.52 9.03
CA GLU A 67 8.41 -24.17 8.33
C GLU A 67 8.79 -23.53 7.00
N ARG A 68 7.92 -22.67 6.46
CA ARG A 68 8.15 -21.96 5.20
C ARG A 68 9.02 -20.70 5.36
N TRP A 69 9.15 -20.20 6.57
CA TRP A 69 9.78 -18.91 6.85
C TRP A 69 11.21 -19.07 7.33
N ARG A 70 12.12 -18.41 6.64
CA ARG A 70 13.55 -18.37 6.96
C ARG A 70 13.93 -16.95 7.40
N GLY A 71 13.92 -16.66 8.69
CA GLY A 71 14.23 -15.33 9.23
C GLY A 71 12.99 -14.55 9.64
N LEU A 72 12.64 -13.46 8.94
CA LEU A 72 11.42 -12.72 9.23
C LEU A 72 10.19 -13.59 8.96
N ARG A 73 9.24 -13.55 9.91
CA ARG A 73 7.98 -14.31 9.84
C ARG A 73 6.82 -13.42 10.26
N PRO A 74 5.66 -13.49 9.57
CA PRO A 74 4.48 -12.76 9.99
C PRO A 74 3.95 -13.30 11.32
N LEU A 75 3.20 -12.46 12.03
CA LEU A 75 2.44 -12.84 13.22
C LEU A 75 0.99 -13.09 12.85
N ALA A 76 0.31 -13.92 13.63
CA ALA A 76 -1.14 -14.03 13.60
C ALA A 76 -1.78 -12.77 14.21
N PRO A 77 -3.02 -12.42 13.86
CA PRO A 77 -3.73 -11.31 14.47
C PRO A 77 -3.98 -11.53 15.97
N ASN A 78 -3.87 -10.43 16.75
CA ASN A 78 -3.92 -10.51 18.23
C ASN A 78 -5.34 -10.45 18.83
N TRP A 79 -6.35 -10.10 18.03
CA TRP A 79 -7.69 -9.78 18.53
C TRP A 79 -8.70 -10.91 18.37
N ALA A 80 -8.30 -12.02 17.76
CA ALA A 80 -9.21 -13.10 17.43
C ALA A 80 -8.69 -14.47 17.87
N VAL A 81 -9.62 -15.24 18.37
CA VAL A 81 -9.43 -16.64 18.75
C VAL A 81 -10.16 -17.50 17.71
N ASP A 82 -9.44 -17.99 16.73
CA ASP A 82 -9.94 -18.89 15.71
C ASP A 82 -8.86 -19.85 15.22
N ASP A 83 -9.19 -20.64 14.19
CA ASP A 83 -8.31 -21.65 13.58
C ASP A 83 -7.10 -21.08 12.82
N GLY A 84 -6.96 -19.77 12.77
CA GLY A 84 -5.85 -19.08 12.10
C GLY A 84 -5.99 -18.96 10.58
N ASP A 85 -7.16 -19.22 9.99
CA ASP A 85 -7.42 -19.06 8.54
C ASP A 85 -8.61 -18.13 8.26
N ARG A 86 -8.46 -16.86 8.63
CA ARG A 86 -9.51 -15.87 8.44
C ARG A 86 -9.68 -15.48 6.99
N PHE A 87 -8.58 -15.43 6.24
CA PHE A 87 -8.60 -15.09 4.83
C PHE A 87 -9.40 -16.16 4.04
N GLY A 88 -9.09 -17.44 4.24
CA GLY A 88 -9.79 -18.52 3.57
C GLY A 88 -11.30 -18.55 3.91
N THR A 89 -11.63 -18.35 5.19
CA THR A 89 -13.04 -18.30 5.64
C THR A 89 -13.80 -17.13 5.00
N ALA A 90 -13.21 -15.93 4.99
CA ALA A 90 -13.84 -14.76 4.40
C ALA A 90 -13.94 -14.85 2.86
N SER A 91 -12.88 -15.34 2.21
CA SER A 91 -12.86 -15.55 0.76
C SER A 91 -13.94 -16.55 0.31
N ALA A 92 -14.08 -17.68 1.03
CA ALA A 92 -15.12 -18.66 0.74
C ALA A 92 -16.54 -18.08 0.86
N ALA A 93 -16.79 -17.22 1.88
CA ALA A 93 -18.07 -16.57 2.05
C ALA A 93 -18.41 -15.61 0.90
N LEU A 94 -17.42 -14.85 0.40
CA LEU A 94 -17.58 -13.95 -0.75
C LEU A 94 -17.82 -14.73 -2.05
N THR A 95 -17.06 -15.79 -2.28
CA THR A 95 -17.21 -16.68 -3.45
C THR A 95 -18.60 -17.32 -3.49
N ALA A 96 -19.13 -17.72 -2.34
CA ALA A 96 -20.47 -18.34 -2.22
C ALA A 96 -21.61 -17.41 -2.70
N VAL A 97 -21.41 -16.10 -2.71
CA VAL A 97 -22.37 -15.10 -3.23
C VAL A 97 -22.00 -14.57 -4.62
N GLY A 98 -21.02 -15.19 -5.29
CA GLY A 98 -20.62 -14.85 -6.66
C GLY A 98 -19.64 -13.69 -6.79
N LEU A 99 -19.05 -13.21 -5.70
CA LEU A 99 -18.05 -12.14 -5.74
C LEU A 99 -16.64 -12.72 -5.99
N ARG A 100 -15.88 -12.05 -6.88
CA ARG A 100 -14.46 -12.33 -7.08
C ARG A 100 -13.68 -11.81 -5.86
N THR A 101 -12.83 -12.64 -5.28
CA THR A 101 -11.96 -12.23 -4.15
C THR A 101 -10.51 -12.12 -4.62
N GLU A 102 -9.87 -11.00 -4.33
CA GLU A 102 -8.45 -10.75 -4.57
C GLU A 102 -7.72 -10.59 -3.24
N ALA A 103 -6.48 -11.07 -3.16
CA ALA A 103 -5.69 -10.97 -1.94
C ALA A 103 -5.02 -9.58 -1.83
N TRP A 104 -5.30 -8.84 -0.76
CA TRP A 104 -4.64 -7.58 -0.43
C TRP A 104 -3.43 -7.83 0.45
N VAL A 105 -2.24 -7.48 -0.06
CA VAL A 105 -0.96 -7.85 0.54
C VAL A 105 -0.09 -6.62 0.77
N VAL A 106 0.03 -6.20 2.02
CA VAL A 106 0.96 -5.15 2.45
C VAL A 106 2.31 -5.79 2.79
N LEU A 107 3.38 -5.37 2.11
CA LEU A 107 4.67 -6.07 2.14
C LEU A 107 5.66 -5.50 3.17
N THR A 108 5.97 -4.20 3.11
CA THR A 108 7.07 -3.62 3.91
C THR A 108 6.63 -2.86 5.16
N HIS A 109 5.33 -2.72 5.39
CA HIS A 109 4.79 -1.97 6.52
C HIS A 109 4.55 -2.86 7.74
N SER A 110 5.54 -2.99 8.62
CA SER A 110 5.43 -3.83 9.82
C SER A 110 6.24 -3.30 11.00
N SER A 111 5.61 -2.51 11.86
CA SER A 111 6.25 -1.98 13.07
C SER A 111 6.73 -3.08 14.04
N VAL A 112 6.06 -4.23 14.09
CA VAL A 112 6.45 -5.32 14.97
C VAL A 112 7.72 -6.00 14.46
N LEU A 113 7.84 -6.25 13.17
CA LEU A 113 9.04 -6.84 12.57
C LEU A 113 10.21 -5.86 12.60
N GLY A 114 10.00 -4.59 12.27
CA GLY A 114 11.07 -3.60 12.32
C GLY A 114 11.58 -3.31 13.74
N ARG A 115 10.74 -3.43 14.77
CA ARG A 115 11.22 -3.36 16.18
C ARG A 115 11.97 -4.61 16.62
N SER A 116 11.54 -5.78 16.18
CA SER A 116 12.20 -7.04 16.53
C SER A 116 13.52 -7.27 15.77
N ALA A 117 13.67 -6.66 14.59
CA ALA A 117 14.83 -6.79 13.72
C ALA A 117 15.20 -5.44 13.08
N PRO A 118 15.66 -4.45 13.87
CA PRO A 118 15.87 -3.07 13.42
C PRO A 118 16.93 -2.94 12.30
N GLN A 119 17.82 -3.91 12.16
CA GLN A 119 18.80 -3.97 11.07
C GLN A 119 18.14 -4.12 9.68
N TYR A 120 16.89 -4.57 9.60
CA TYR A 120 16.14 -4.73 8.36
C TYR A 120 15.16 -3.57 8.09
N ALA A 121 15.06 -2.63 9.02
CA ALA A 121 14.24 -1.44 8.83
C ALA A 121 14.94 -0.37 7.95
N VAL A 122 14.18 0.62 7.52
CA VAL A 122 14.71 1.83 6.90
C VAL A 122 15.53 2.60 7.93
N ILE A 123 16.75 2.99 7.54
CA ILE A 123 17.67 3.78 8.36
C ILE A 123 18.02 5.04 7.59
N ASN A 124 17.71 6.20 8.15
CA ASN A 124 17.95 7.48 7.50
C ASN A 124 19.40 7.99 7.67
N ALA A 125 19.68 9.19 7.16
CA ALA A 125 21.01 9.81 7.23
C ALA A 125 21.48 10.11 8.67
N TYR A 126 20.58 10.23 9.64
CA TYR A 126 20.87 10.47 11.05
C TYR A 126 21.08 9.18 11.85
N ASP A 127 21.11 8.02 11.19
CA ASP A 127 21.14 6.70 11.80
C ASP A 127 19.88 6.36 12.61
N GLU A 128 18.78 7.07 12.34
CA GLU A 128 17.49 6.81 12.97
C GLU A 128 16.76 5.67 12.27
N VAL A 129 16.23 4.74 13.05
CA VAL A 129 15.54 3.55 12.56
C VAL A 129 14.05 3.81 12.46
N MET A 130 13.51 3.76 11.26
CA MET A 130 12.07 3.81 11.00
C MET A 130 11.46 2.42 11.19
N SER A 131 11.20 2.03 12.44
CA SER A 131 10.79 0.66 12.77
C SER A 131 9.48 0.18 12.13
N TYR A 132 8.64 1.09 11.63
CA TYR A 132 7.41 0.77 10.91
C TYR A 132 7.66 0.38 9.44
N ALA A 133 8.84 0.66 8.89
CA ALA A 133 9.20 0.52 7.49
C ALA A 133 10.34 -0.51 7.32
N LEU A 134 10.05 -1.66 6.75
CA LEU A 134 11.09 -2.62 6.35
C LEU A 134 11.74 -2.17 5.04
N CYS A 135 13.06 -2.32 4.92
CA CYS A 135 13.79 -1.90 3.73
C CYS A 135 13.76 -3.00 2.64
N PRO A 136 13.11 -2.79 1.47
CA PRO A 136 12.99 -3.80 0.42
C PRO A 136 14.32 -4.15 -0.26
N ALA A 137 15.39 -3.38 -0.05
CA ALA A 137 16.75 -3.71 -0.53
C ALA A 137 17.42 -4.81 0.31
N GLN A 138 16.92 -5.10 1.51
CA GLN A 138 17.43 -6.16 2.39
C GLN A 138 16.95 -7.53 1.91
N ALA A 139 17.87 -8.50 1.75
CA ALA A 139 17.55 -9.85 1.30
C ALA A 139 16.49 -10.53 2.20
N ALA A 140 16.61 -10.39 3.53
CA ALA A 140 15.65 -10.97 4.47
C ALA A 140 14.24 -10.37 4.35
N VAL A 141 14.11 -9.08 4.00
CA VAL A 141 12.82 -8.43 3.75
C VAL A 141 12.23 -8.89 2.42
N ARG A 142 13.07 -9.03 1.40
CA ARG A 142 12.68 -9.57 0.11
C ARG A 142 12.18 -11.02 0.24
N ASP A 143 12.92 -11.88 0.94
CA ASP A 143 12.49 -13.26 1.22
C ASP A 143 11.14 -13.31 1.96
N TYR A 144 10.96 -12.44 2.95
CA TYR A 144 9.70 -12.31 3.68
C TYR A 144 8.55 -11.91 2.74
N ALA A 145 8.74 -10.90 1.90
CA ALA A 145 7.71 -10.43 0.96
C ALA A 145 7.34 -11.51 -0.06
N LEU A 146 8.32 -12.17 -0.65
CA LEU A 146 8.10 -13.23 -1.64
C LEU A 146 7.48 -14.49 -1.02
N THR A 147 7.90 -14.87 0.20
CA THR A 147 7.28 -15.98 0.92
C THR A 147 5.81 -15.66 1.25
N THR A 148 5.47 -14.40 1.57
CA THR A 148 4.07 -13.97 1.78
C THR A 148 3.23 -14.20 0.51
N VAL A 149 3.73 -13.78 -0.65
CA VAL A 149 3.06 -14.00 -1.94
C VAL A 149 2.90 -15.50 -2.22
N GLN A 150 3.99 -16.26 -2.06
CA GLN A 150 3.99 -17.70 -2.30
C GLN A 150 3.00 -18.45 -1.41
N GLU A 151 2.96 -18.15 -0.11
CA GLU A 151 2.03 -18.74 0.85
C GLU A 151 0.57 -18.54 0.46
N ILE A 152 0.23 -17.34 0.01
CA ILE A 152 -1.13 -17.03 -0.45
C ILE A 152 -1.45 -17.82 -1.74
N CYS A 153 -0.55 -17.81 -2.72
CA CYS A 153 -0.76 -18.51 -3.99
C CYS A 153 -0.86 -20.03 -3.87
N GLU A 154 -0.13 -20.64 -2.91
CA GLU A 154 -0.17 -22.08 -2.68
C GLU A 154 -1.40 -22.54 -1.91
N GLN A 155 -1.93 -21.70 -1.03
CA GLN A 155 -3.03 -22.09 -0.14
C GLN A 155 -4.42 -21.73 -0.67
N TYR A 156 -4.52 -20.71 -1.54
CA TYR A 156 -5.81 -20.17 -1.96
C TYR A 156 -5.91 -20.03 -3.48
N ASP A 157 -7.09 -20.37 -3.98
CA ASP A 157 -7.46 -20.15 -5.38
C ASP A 157 -8.02 -18.73 -5.56
N VAL A 158 -7.12 -17.73 -5.42
CA VAL A 158 -7.46 -16.34 -5.71
C VAL A 158 -7.03 -15.98 -7.12
N PRO A 159 -7.87 -15.26 -7.89
CA PRO A 159 -7.54 -14.90 -9.26
C PRO A 159 -6.53 -13.76 -9.36
N ALA A 160 -6.33 -13.00 -8.28
CA ALA A 160 -5.41 -11.85 -8.27
C ALA A 160 -4.84 -11.56 -6.89
N LEU A 161 -3.67 -10.90 -6.90
CA LEU A 161 -3.05 -10.29 -5.74
C LEU A 161 -2.89 -8.79 -6.00
N MET A 162 -3.26 -7.96 -5.01
CA MET A 162 -2.96 -6.55 -4.99
C MET A 162 -1.82 -6.29 -3.99
N LEU A 163 -0.67 -5.88 -4.48
CA LEU A 163 0.49 -5.55 -3.68
C LEU A 163 0.50 -4.08 -3.29
N GLU A 164 0.65 -3.82 -2.00
CA GLU A 164 0.79 -2.50 -1.40
C GLU A 164 2.09 -2.42 -0.59
N ALA A 165 2.64 -1.22 -0.48
CA ALA A 165 3.86 -0.96 0.25
C ALA A 165 5.02 -1.86 -0.22
N CYS A 166 5.29 -1.86 -1.52
CA CYS A 166 6.45 -2.52 -2.10
C CYS A 166 7.75 -1.74 -1.84
N GLY A 167 7.63 -0.42 -1.62
CA GLY A 167 8.74 0.52 -1.48
C GLY A 167 9.14 0.83 -0.04
N TRP A 168 9.93 1.89 0.11
CA TRP A 168 10.35 2.43 1.40
C TRP A 168 9.28 3.39 1.91
N LEU A 169 8.60 3.04 2.97
CA LEU A 169 7.70 3.98 3.64
C LEU A 169 8.55 5.13 4.18
N GLY A 170 8.19 6.31 3.87
CA GLY A 170 8.92 7.49 4.32
C GLY A 170 8.61 7.87 5.77
N PHE A 171 9.29 8.89 6.21
CA PHE A 171 9.19 9.49 7.53
C PHE A 171 7.74 9.90 7.89
N GLU A 172 6.90 10.23 6.92
CA GLU A 172 5.51 10.66 7.15
C GLU A 172 4.49 9.51 7.23
N HIS A 173 4.91 8.26 7.12
CA HIS A 173 3.99 7.12 7.07
C HIS A 173 4.02 6.28 8.35
N ALA A 174 4.02 6.92 9.52
CA ALA A 174 4.23 6.23 10.79
C ALA A 174 2.97 5.75 11.52
N SER A 175 1.82 6.36 11.31
CA SER A 175 0.54 6.03 11.95
C SER A 175 0.55 6.06 13.49
N GLN A 176 1.23 7.04 14.09
CA GLN A 176 1.27 7.28 15.54
C GLN A 176 0.63 8.64 15.89
N HIS A 177 0.68 9.05 17.16
CA HIS A 177 0.35 10.41 17.56
C HIS A 177 1.47 11.37 17.16
N GLU A 178 1.50 11.74 15.89
CA GLU A 178 2.60 12.49 15.29
C GLU A 178 2.65 13.95 15.73
N LYS A 179 3.86 14.49 15.83
CA LYS A 179 4.16 15.86 16.20
C LYS A 179 5.19 16.49 15.24
N THR A 180 5.08 16.14 13.96
CA THR A 180 6.04 16.50 12.91
C THR A 180 5.74 17.84 12.24
N ALA A 181 4.49 18.29 12.25
CA ALA A 181 4.06 19.51 11.55
C ALA A 181 4.78 20.80 12.03
N GLY A 182 5.22 20.85 13.30
CA GLY A 182 5.88 22.02 13.86
C GLY A 182 7.32 22.23 13.35
N ALA A 183 7.86 21.31 12.54
CA ALA A 183 9.19 21.41 11.96
C ALA A 183 9.23 22.21 10.65
N ASP A 184 8.08 22.57 10.07
CA ASP A 184 7.93 23.34 8.82
C ASP A 184 8.76 22.82 7.64
N LEU A 185 8.97 21.50 7.58
CA LEU A 185 9.75 20.85 6.53
C LEU A 185 9.08 20.96 5.16
N SER A 186 9.87 21.30 4.13
CA SER A 186 9.44 21.19 2.74
C SER A 186 9.24 19.72 2.32
N ALA A 187 8.54 19.50 1.22
CA ALA A 187 8.40 18.15 0.64
C ALA A 187 9.77 17.55 0.33
N CYS A 188 10.68 18.32 -0.23
CA CYS A 188 12.05 17.88 -0.52
C CYS A 188 12.81 17.47 0.76
N ALA A 189 12.74 18.27 1.83
CA ALA A 189 13.39 17.91 3.10
C ALA A 189 12.81 16.62 3.71
N ARG A 190 11.49 16.42 3.60
CA ARG A 190 10.85 15.17 4.00
C ARG A 190 11.33 13.97 3.19
N ASP A 191 11.51 14.13 1.88
CA ASP A 191 12.08 13.09 1.03
C ASP A 191 13.54 12.78 1.43
N LEU A 192 14.36 13.81 1.70
CA LEU A 192 15.74 13.62 2.17
C LEU A 192 15.81 12.88 3.49
N LEU A 193 14.92 13.19 4.45
CA LEU A 193 14.79 12.46 5.73
C LEU A 193 14.36 11.02 5.57
N SER A 194 13.65 10.71 4.50
CA SER A 194 13.08 9.39 4.20
C SER A 194 14.04 8.47 3.44
N LEU A 195 15.19 8.98 2.96
CA LEU A 195 16.14 8.17 2.20
C LEU A 195 16.80 7.11 3.08
N CYS A 196 16.68 5.86 2.66
CA CYS A 196 17.34 4.76 3.34
C CYS A 196 18.82 4.69 2.96
N VAL A 197 19.68 4.72 3.96
CA VAL A 197 21.13 4.55 3.83
C VAL A 197 21.66 3.37 4.65
N CYS A 198 20.81 2.35 4.88
CA CYS A 198 21.23 1.09 5.50
C CYS A 198 22.32 0.40 4.65
N PRO A 199 23.07 -0.58 5.20
CA PRO A 199 24.17 -1.21 4.46
C PRO A 199 23.76 -1.76 3.08
N ALA A 200 22.57 -2.36 2.94
CA ALA A 200 22.11 -2.89 1.65
C ALA A 200 21.78 -1.81 0.62
N CYS A 201 21.23 -0.67 1.06
CA CYS A 201 21.03 0.49 0.17
C CYS A 201 22.37 1.15 -0.18
N ALA A 202 23.26 1.30 0.81
CA ALA A 202 24.58 1.88 0.64
C ALA A 202 25.40 1.17 -0.44
N GLU A 203 25.46 -0.15 -0.37
CA GLU A 203 26.17 -0.98 -1.35
C GLU A 203 25.62 -0.80 -2.77
N ARG A 204 24.30 -0.73 -2.92
CA ARG A 204 23.61 -0.62 -4.23
C ARG A 204 23.66 0.79 -4.83
N LEU A 205 23.74 1.82 -4.02
CA LEU A 205 23.77 3.22 -4.51
C LEU A 205 25.03 3.52 -5.33
N GLY A 206 26.16 2.86 -5.04
CA GLY A 206 27.44 3.13 -5.71
C GLY A 206 28.00 4.54 -5.43
N LEU A 207 27.55 5.18 -4.33
CA LEU A 207 27.93 6.51 -3.88
C LEU A 207 28.80 6.43 -2.62
N ASP A 208 29.58 7.46 -2.35
CA ASP A 208 30.17 7.63 -1.02
C ASP A 208 29.07 7.94 0.00
N VAL A 209 28.70 6.91 0.76
CA VAL A 209 27.58 6.98 1.69
C VAL A 209 27.87 7.88 2.88
N LEU A 210 29.13 7.98 3.33
CA LEU A 210 29.49 8.88 4.41
C LEU A 210 29.32 10.35 3.96
N GLN A 211 29.79 10.65 2.77
CA GLN A 211 29.59 11.98 2.18
C GLN A 211 28.10 12.25 1.91
N LEU A 212 27.34 11.27 1.38
CA LEU A 212 25.91 11.42 1.16
C LEU A 212 25.18 11.72 2.48
N LYS A 213 25.44 10.96 3.54
CA LYS A 213 24.85 11.22 4.88
C LYS A 213 25.19 12.63 5.40
N ALA A 214 26.42 13.05 5.26
CA ALA A 214 26.84 14.39 5.68
C ALA A 214 26.12 15.50 4.90
N ASP A 215 25.94 15.33 3.60
CA ASP A 215 25.23 16.31 2.76
C ASP A 215 23.72 16.31 3.08
N LEU A 216 23.09 15.15 3.24
CA LEU A 216 21.69 15.04 3.63
C LEU A 216 21.42 15.76 4.96
N ARG A 217 22.24 15.50 5.99
CA ARG A 217 22.14 16.17 7.30
C ARG A 217 22.29 17.69 7.13
N ARG A 218 23.35 18.14 6.47
CA ARG A 218 23.61 19.57 6.27
C ARG A 218 22.44 20.29 5.60
N ILE A 219 21.80 19.68 4.58
CA ILE A 219 20.68 20.29 3.87
C ILE A 219 19.44 20.37 4.76
N VAL A 220 19.11 19.28 5.43
CA VAL A 220 17.93 19.20 6.34
C VAL A 220 18.13 20.13 7.55
N ASP A 221 19.33 20.14 8.17
CA ASP A 221 19.61 20.99 9.32
C ASP A 221 19.53 22.49 8.96
N ARG A 222 19.97 22.88 7.76
CA ARG A 222 19.82 24.26 7.29
C ARG A 222 18.36 24.66 7.13
N GLU A 223 17.51 23.76 6.63
CA GLU A 223 16.08 24.05 6.55
C GLU A 223 15.44 24.18 7.93
N LEU A 224 15.74 23.26 8.83
CA LEU A 224 15.19 23.25 10.19
C LEU A 224 15.65 24.42 11.06
N GLN A 225 16.92 24.81 10.97
CA GLN A 225 17.54 25.78 11.88
C GLN A 225 17.61 27.19 11.29
N GLU A 226 17.77 27.31 9.98
CA GLU A 226 18.00 28.59 9.30
C GLU A 226 16.82 28.98 8.37
N GLY A 227 15.84 28.09 8.17
CA GLY A 227 14.71 28.32 7.24
C GLY A 227 15.10 28.31 5.76
N VAL A 228 16.29 27.80 5.41
CA VAL A 228 16.79 27.72 4.03
C VAL A 228 16.27 26.47 3.37
N ARG A 229 15.32 26.60 2.46
CA ARG A 229 14.66 25.46 1.80
C ARG A 229 15.64 24.53 1.10
N ALA A 230 15.40 23.22 1.24
CA ALA A 230 16.22 22.16 0.63
C ALA A 230 16.15 22.13 -0.91
N GLY A 231 15.15 22.81 -1.49
CA GLY A 231 14.83 22.77 -2.92
C GLY A 231 13.45 22.20 -3.18
N THR A 232 13.13 21.96 -4.45
CA THR A 232 11.86 21.40 -4.89
C THR A 232 11.95 19.92 -5.29
N SER A 233 13.17 19.38 -5.41
CA SER A 233 13.42 17.98 -5.80
C SER A 233 14.76 17.48 -5.27
N LEU A 234 14.95 16.15 -5.28
CA LEU A 234 16.25 15.54 -4.96
C LEU A 234 17.37 16.01 -5.90
N ALA A 235 17.06 16.27 -7.17
CA ALA A 235 18.04 16.74 -8.14
C ALA A 235 18.52 18.17 -7.83
N GLU A 236 17.65 19.04 -7.36
CA GLU A 236 18.01 20.37 -6.91
C GLU A 236 18.83 20.33 -5.62
N ALA A 237 18.44 19.48 -4.67
CA ALA A 237 19.09 19.35 -3.38
C ALA A 237 20.48 18.69 -3.42
N LEU A 238 20.64 17.62 -4.21
CA LEU A 238 21.79 16.72 -4.19
C LEU A 238 22.63 16.76 -5.49
N GLY A 239 22.10 17.40 -6.54
CA GLY A 239 22.61 17.32 -7.91
C GLY A 239 22.03 16.13 -8.69
N SER A 240 21.92 16.30 -10.02
CA SER A 240 21.24 15.35 -10.91
C SER A 240 21.85 13.96 -10.89
N GLU A 241 23.17 13.82 -10.79
CA GLU A 241 23.86 12.53 -10.78
C GLU A 241 23.47 11.67 -9.56
N ARG A 242 23.46 12.28 -8.36
CA ARG A 242 23.08 11.58 -7.12
C ARG A 242 21.60 11.26 -7.09
N ALA A 243 20.76 12.18 -7.53
CA ALA A 243 19.33 11.95 -7.64
C ALA A 243 19.03 10.77 -8.56
N GLU A 244 19.66 10.71 -9.75
CA GLU A 244 19.49 9.60 -10.69
C GLU A 244 19.99 8.26 -10.12
N ALA A 245 21.09 8.26 -9.36
CA ALA A 245 21.56 7.05 -8.68
C ALA A 245 20.52 6.53 -7.66
N ILE A 246 19.87 7.43 -6.90
CA ILE A 246 18.79 7.09 -5.95
C ILE A 246 17.58 6.56 -6.71
N TYR A 247 17.14 7.22 -7.77
CA TYR A 247 15.98 6.81 -8.57
C TYR A 247 16.20 5.44 -9.23
N ARG A 248 17.37 5.23 -9.82
CA ARG A 248 17.76 3.95 -10.40
C ARG A 248 17.75 2.83 -9.36
N HIS A 249 18.34 3.07 -8.18
CA HIS A 249 18.34 2.11 -7.07
C HIS A 249 16.90 1.73 -6.66
N ARG A 250 16.02 2.71 -6.47
CA ARG A 250 14.60 2.46 -6.13
C ARG A 250 13.92 1.62 -7.20
N ARG A 251 14.03 2.03 -8.46
CA ARG A 251 13.45 1.32 -9.61
C ARG A 251 13.94 -0.12 -9.73
N GLU A 252 15.26 -0.36 -9.63
CA GLU A 252 15.83 -1.70 -9.73
C GLU A 252 15.37 -2.64 -8.62
N VAL A 253 15.35 -2.18 -7.38
CA VAL A 253 14.90 -2.97 -6.23
C VAL A 253 13.43 -3.35 -6.38
N ILE A 254 12.57 -2.39 -6.70
CA ILE A 254 11.13 -2.63 -6.81
C ILE A 254 10.82 -3.47 -8.05
N SER A 255 11.40 -3.17 -9.21
CA SER A 255 11.20 -3.99 -10.41
C SER A 255 11.64 -5.44 -10.21
N GLY A 256 12.75 -5.65 -9.49
CA GLY A 256 13.20 -6.99 -9.15
C GLY A 256 12.22 -7.72 -8.22
N LEU A 257 11.70 -7.05 -7.17
CA LEU A 257 10.72 -7.61 -6.26
C LEU A 257 9.41 -7.97 -6.98
N VAL A 258 8.88 -7.06 -7.77
CA VAL A 258 7.63 -7.24 -8.53
C VAL A 258 7.77 -8.38 -9.55
N ARG A 259 8.90 -8.48 -10.26
CA ARG A 259 9.16 -9.57 -11.21
C ARG A 259 9.15 -10.95 -10.54
N GLU A 260 9.79 -11.08 -9.39
CA GLU A 260 9.78 -12.35 -8.65
C GLU A 260 8.40 -12.66 -8.07
N ALA A 261 7.69 -11.64 -7.56
CA ALA A 261 6.30 -11.80 -7.12
C ALA A 261 5.38 -12.25 -8.25
N ALA A 262 5.51 -11.68 -9.45
CA ALA A 262 4.77 -12.10 -10.64
C ALA A 262 5.08 -13.56 -11.04
N SER A 263 6.35 -13.97 -10.97
CA SER A 263 6.73 -15.35 -11.22
C SER A 263 6.09 -16.33 -10.22
N LEU A 264 5.97 -15.95 -8.95
CA LEU A 264 5.33 -16.77 -7.92
C LEU A 264 3.79 -16.76 -8.04
N ALA A 265 3.22 -15.66 -8.51
CA ALA A 265 1.79 -15.54 -8.76
C ALA A 265 1.31 -16.43 -9.93
N GLY A 266 2.21 -16.75 -10.88
CA GLY A 266 1.90 -17.60 -12.04
C GLY A 266 0.88 -16.92 -12.96
N ASP A 267 -0.24 -17.59 -13.24
CA ASP A 267 -1.32 -17.08 -14.12
C ASP A 267 -2.28 -16.10 -13.42
N ARG A 268 -2.01 -15.75 -12.15
CA ARG A 268 -2.84 -14.79 -11.41
C ARG A 268 -2.52 -13.34 -11.80
N ASP A 269 -3.54 -12.51 -11.85
CA ASP A 269 -3.36 -11.09 -12.05
C ASP A 269 -2.56 -10.48 -10.88
N LEU A 270 -1.57 -9.66 -11.19
CA LEU A 270 -0.84 -8.88 -10.20
C LEU A 270 -1.21 -7.41 -10.36
N LEU A 271 -1.82 -6.83 -9.31
CA LEU A 271 -2.12 -5.41 -9.26
C LEU A 271 -1.10 -4.72 -8.33
N LEU A 272 -0.67 -3.53 -8.67
CA LEU A 272 0.28 -2.76 -7.88
C LEU A 272 -0.35 -1.44 -7.43
N MET A 273 -0.29 -1.14 -6.13
CA MET A 273 -0.51 0.23 -5.69
C MET A 273 0.61 1.11 -6.24
N ALA A 274 0.23 2.26 -6.77
CA ALA A 274 1.12 3.19 -7.43
C ALA A 274 0.69 4.65 -7.21
N THR A 275 1.58 5.57 -7.53
CA THR A 275 1.33 7.00 -7.58
C THR A 275 1.71 7.54 -8.95
N ASP A 276 1.25 8.74 -9.28
CA ASP A 276 1.62 9.46 -10.51
C ASP A 276 3.09 9.91 -10.50
N ASP A 277 3.72 10.06 -9.33
CA ASP A 277 5.15 10.33 -9.17
C ASP A 277 5.84 9.22 -8.36
N PRO A 278 6.54 8.27 -9.01
CA PRO A 278 7.20 7.16 -8.34
C PRO A 278 8.42 7.57 -7.49
N GLN A 279 8.80 8.83 -7.51
CA GLN A 279 9.93 9.34 -6.74
C GLN A 279 9.52 9.98 -5.41
N VAL A 280 8.26 10.34 -5.27
CA VAL A 280 7.72 10.81 -3.99
C VAL A 280 7.80 9.70 -2.95
N THR A 281 8.44 10.00 -1.83
CA THR A 281 8.65 9.01 -0.77
C THR A 281 7.32 8.59 -0.14
N GLY A 282 7.14 7.27 0.00
CA GLY A 282 5.92 6.68 0.51
C GLY A 282 5.89 5.17 0.24
N PRO A 283 4.77 4.51 0.52
CA PRO A 283 4.64 3.05 0.33
C PRO A 283 4.86 2.60 -1.12
N ASP A 284 4.59 3.47 -2.09
CA ASP A 284 4.61 3.17 -3.51
C ASP A 284 5.85 3.73 -4.24
N VAL A 285 6.83 4.25 -3.49
CA VAL A 285 8.08 4.79 -4.07
C VAL A 285 8.81 3.73 -4.88
N GLY A 286 9.23 4.08 -6.09
CA GLY A 286 9.89 3.17 -7.03
C GLY A 286 8.95 2.29 -7.85
N VAL A 287 7.62 2.39 -7.65
CA VAL A 287 6.62 1.75 -8.52
C VAL A 287 6.39 2.65 -9.73
N GLU A 288 7.12 2.37 -10.80
CA GLU A 288 6.99 3.09 -12.07
C GLU A 288 5.71 2.67 -12.81
N LEU A 289 5.02 3.63 -13.45
CA LEU A 289 3.82 3.35 -14.26
C LEU A 289 4.14 2.72 -15.63
N ALA A 290 5.40 2.44 -15.91
CA ALA A 290 5.87 1.79 -17.13
C ALA A 290 7.17 1.02 -16.85
N GLY A 291 7.51 0.06 -17.73
CA GLY A 291 8.81 -0.62 -17.68
C GLY A 291 8.89 -1.84 -16.75
N PHE A 292 7.77 -2.29 -16.17
CA PHE A 292 7.74 -3.60 -15.53
C PHE A 292 7.65 -4.72 -16.58
N GLU A 293 8.46 -5.77 -16.38
CA GLU A 293 8.44 -6.98 -17.19
C GLU A 293 8.34 -8.22 -16.26
N PRO A 294 7.21 -8.96 -16.26
CA PRO A 294 5.98 -8.67 -16.99
C PRO A 294 5.24 -7.42 -16.47
N ALA A 295 4.44 -6.78 -17.32
CA ALA A 295 3.57 -5.68 -16.91
C ALA A 295 2.52 -6.17 -15.90
N PRO A 296 2.17 -5.38 -14.86
CA PRO A 296 1.08 -5.73 -13.97
C PRO A 296 -0.26 -5.69 -14.71
N ALA A 297 -1.25 -6.41 -14.19
CA ALA A 297 -2.60 -6.42 -14.75
C ALA A 297 -3.31 -5.06 -14.58
N ALA A 298 -2.98 -4.32 -13.52
CA ALA A 298 -3.43 -2.95 -13.31
C ALA A 298 -2.56 -2.20 -12.28
N TYR A 299 -2.57 -0.86 -12.37
CA TYR A 299 -2.11 0.00 -11.29
C TYR A 299 -3.29 0.55 -10.50
N VAL A 300 -3.19 0.52 -9.17
CA VAL A 300 -4.20 1.02 -8.24
C VAL A 300 -3.74 2.37 -7.70
N LEU A 301 -4.44 3.43 -8.07
CA LEU A 301 -4.09 4.80 -7.68
C LEU A 301 -4.97 5.27 -6.51
N LYS A 302 -4.35 5.77 -5.46
CA LYS A 302 -5.04 6.35 -4.31
C LYS A 302 -5.63 7.71 -4.70
N CYS A 303 -6.97 7.77 -4.79
CA CYS A 303 -7.75 8.95 -5.12
C CYS A 303 -8.56 9.42 -3.89
N TRP A 304 -7.86 9.70 -2.77
CA TRP A 304 -8.45 10.04 -1.46
C TRP A 304 -8.41 11.53 -1.14
N ASP A 305 -7.71 12.30 -1.96
CA ASP A 305 -7.64 13.75 -1.86
C ASP A 305 -8.96 14.40 -2.30
N ASP A 306 -9.00 15.72 -2.24
CA ASP A 306 -10.06 16.50 -2.88
C ASP A 306 -10.19 16.15 -4.37
N GLU A 307 -11.36 16.37 -4.92
CA GLU A 307 -11.75 15.92 -6.26
C GLU A 307 -10.75 16.32 -7.36
N GLU A 308 -10.34 17.59 -7.43
CA GLU A 308 -9.46 18.08 -8.49
C GLU A 308 -8.05 17.45 -8.46
N PRO A 309 -7.36 17.35 -7.30
CA PRO A 309 -6.09 16.61 -7.20
C PRO A 309 -6.22 15.13 -7.58
N ALA A 310 -7.29 14.45 -7.17
CA ALA A 310 -7.51 13.05 -7.52
C ALA A 310 -7.68 12.85 -9.03
N ILE A 311 -8.44 13.72 -9.69
CA ILE A 311 -8.63 13.70 -11.15
C ILE A 311 -7.34 14.04 -11.89
N ALA A 312 -6.59 15.04 -11.41
CA ALA A 312 -5.30 15.40 -12.00
C ALA A 312 -4.30 14.25 -11.95
N ARG A 313 -4.23 13.54 -10.81
CA ARG A 313 -3.41 12.32 -10.65
C ARG A 313 -3.80 11.23 -11.64
N MET A 314 -5.10 10.95 -11.78
CA MET A 314 -5.60 9.94 -12.71
C MET A 314 -5.22 10.28 -14.16
N LYS A 315 -5.40 11.53 -14.59
CA LYS A 315 -5.01 12.00 -15.93
C LYS A 315 -3.49 11.91 -16.16
N ALA A 316 -2.70 12.30 -15.17
CA ALA A 316 -1.24 12.23 -15.26
C ALA A 316 -0.76 10.78 -15.39
N ALA A 317 -1.37 9.86 -14.66
CA ALA A 317 -1.07 8.43 -14.77
C ALA A 317 -1.51 7.86 -16.13
N ALA A 318 -2.72 8.17 -16.60
CA ALA A 318 -3.23 7.71 -17.89
C ALA A 318 -2.39 8.18 -19.09
N ALA A 319 -1.71 9.33 -18.96
CA ALA A 319 -0.79 9.80 -19.98
C ALA A 319 0.56 9.05 -20.02
N ARG A 320 0.85 8.21 -19.00
CA ARG A 320 2.16 7.55 -18.83
C ARG A 320 2.14 6.05 -19.05
N THR A 321 0.97 5.41 -19.09
CA THR A 321 0.85 3.96 -19.22
C THR A 321 -0.38 3.53 -19.99
N GLU A 322 -0.26 2.42 -20.71
CA GLU A 322 -1.39 1.71 -21.33
C GLU A 322 -1.94 0.59 -20.40
N VAL A 323 -1.27 0.34 -19.28
CA VAL A 323 -1.75 -0.63 -18.28
C VAL A 323 -3.03 -0.08 -17.63
N PRO A 324 -4.08 -0.91 -17.44
CA PRO A 324 -5.33 -0.50 -16.82
C PRO A 324 -5.12 0.22 -15.48
N LEU A 325 -5.85 1.31 -15.26
CA LEU A 325 -5.81 2.10 -14.04
C LEU A 325 -7.07 1.87 -13.20
N VAL A 326 -6.86 1.64 -11.91
CA VAL A 326 -7.92 1.46 -10.92
C VAL A 326 -7.93 2.68 -9.99
N ALA A 327 -9.07 3.34 -9.88
CA ALA A 327 -9.27 4.43 -8.95
C ALA A 327 -9.68 3.88 -7.56
N ASN A 328 -8.79 3.98 -6.57
CA ASN A 328 -9.11 3.67 -5.17
C ASN A 328 -9.66 4.91 -4.48
N VAL A 329 -10.99 4.97 -4.29
CA VAL A 329 -11.70 6.13 -3.71
C VAL A 329 -12.07 5.92 -2.25
N ASN A 330 -11.98 6.98 -1.43
CA ASN A 330 -12.28 6.91 0.00
C ASN A 330 -13.80 7.01 0.27
N ALA A 331 -14.46 5.86 0.37
CA ALA A 331 -15.90 5.80 0.67
C ALA A 331 -16.25 5.98 2.16
N VAL A 332 -15.26 6.05 3.05
CA VAL A 332 -15.46 6.31 4.49
C VAL A 332 -14.99 7.69 4.93
N GLY A 333 -14.46 8.50 4.02
CA GLY A 333 -14.06 9.89 4.23
C GLY A 333 -15.25 10.84 4.38
N GLU A 334 -14.97 12.14 4.55
CA GLU A 334 -15.98 13.18 4.77
C GLU A 334 -16.86 13.41 3.53
N HIS A 335 -16.30 13.26 2.32
CA HIS A 335 -16.95 13.51 1.03
C HIS A 335 -17.65 12.29 0.41
N SER A 336 -18.05 11.30 1.21
CA SER A 336 -18.67 10.07 0.69
C SER A 336 -20.01 10.29 -0.03
N SER A 337 -20.71 11.40 0.18
CA SER A 337 -21.93 11.77 -0.56
C SER A 337 -21.66 12.17 -2.03
N GLU A 338 -20.43 12.52 -2.35
CA GLU A 338 -19.99 12.97 -3.68
C GLU A 338 -19.43 11.81 -4.53
N LEU A 339 -19.40 10.59 -3.98
CA LEU A 339 -18.84 9.40 -4.65
C LEU A 339 -19.38 9.16 -6.07
N PRO A 340 -20.69 9.31 -6.38
CA PRO A 340 -21.18 9.10 -7.76
C PRO A 340 -20.53 10.04 -8.75
N ALA A 341 -20.49 11.35 -8.45
CA ALA A 341 -19.87 12.33 -9.33
C ALA A 341 -18.37 12.13 -9.46
N LEU A 342 -17.67 11.86 -8.35
CA LEU A 342 -16.24 11.58 -8.35
C LEU A 342 -15.91 10.34 -9.19
N ALA A 343 -16.66 9.23 -9.04
CA ALA A 343 -16.46 8.03 -9.81
C ALA A 343 -16.59 8.27 -11.31
N ALA A 344 -17.65 8.99 -11.73
CA ALA A 344 -17.86 9.35 -13.13
C ALA A 344 -16.70 10.19 -13.70
N ARG A 345 -16.20 11.17 -12.94
CA ARG A 345 -15.08 12.02 -13.35
C ARG A 345 -13.76 11.26 -13.41
N LEU A 346 -13.51 10.32 -12.49
CA LEU A 346 -12.30 9.48 -12.50
C LEU A 346 -12.31 8.51 -13.72
N VAL A 347 -13.46 7.95 -14.06
CA VAL A 347 -13.63 7.13 -15.26
C VAL A 347 -13.37 7.97 -16.51
N ALA A 348 -13.94 9.18 -16.61
CA ALA A 348 -13.66 10.10 -17.69
C ALA A 348 -12.19 10.55 -17.76
N ALA A 349 -11.46 10.48 -16.65
CA ALA A 349 -10.04 10.78 -16.55
C ALA A 349 -9.12 9.59 -16.89
N GLY A 350 -9.68 8.38 -17.16
CA GLY A 350 -8.92 7.22 -17.61
C GLY A 350 -8.98 6.00 -16.67
N ALA A 351 -9.74 6.03 -15.57
CA ALA A 351 -9.92 4.84 -14.74
C ALA A 351 -10.75 3.78 -15.48
N SER A 352 -10.28 2.54 -15.52
CA SER A 352 -10.99 1.38 -16.06
C SER A 352 -11.81 0.64 -15.01
N GLU A 353 -11.54 0.91 -13.73
CA GLU A 353 -12.20 0.32 -12.57
C GLU A 353 -12.23 1.33 -11.42
N VAL A 354 -13.29 1.28 -10.59
CA VAL A 354 -13.38 2.07 -9.36
C VAL A 354 -13.49 1.12 -8.16
N ARG A 355 -12.64 1.31 -7.14
CA ARG A 355 -12.65 0.53 -5.89
C ARG A 355 -12.93 1.42 -4.69
N TYR A 356 -13.90 1.00 -3.88
CA TYR A 356 -14.39 1.74 -2.74
C TYR A 356 -13.68 1.33 -1.44
N TYR A 357 -12.82 2.19 -0.94
CA TYR A 357 -12.16 2.03 0.34
C TYR A 357 -13.00 2.76 1.41
N HIS A 358 -13.59 2.15 2.38
CA HIS A 358 -13.57 0.74 2.77
C HIS A 358 -15.03 0.27 2.98
N ALA A 359 -15.55 -0.60 2.12
CA ALA A 359 -16.99 -0.93 2.13
C ALA A 359 -17.42 -1.67 3.41
N GLY A 360 -16.54 -2.50 4.01
CA GLY A 360 -16.83 -3.19 5.26
C GLY A 360 -17.01 -2.27 6.46
N LEU A 361 -16.40 -1.08 6.43
CA LEU A 361 -16.52 -0.07 7.49
C LEU A 361 -17.63 0.96 7.20
N ALA A 362 -18.17 0.98 5.98
CA ALA A 362 -19.14 1.97 5.54
C ALA A 362 -20.48 1.82 6.30
N SER A 363 -20.97 2.91 6.84
CA SER A 363 -22.31 3.00 7.44
C SER A 363 -23.40 2.76 6.39
N PRO A 364 -24.69 2.54 6.78
CA PRO A 364 -25.78 2.39 5.83
C PRO A 364 -25.86 3.51 4.78
N ALA A 365 -25.67 4.76 5.20
CA ALA A 365 -25.68 5.91 4.29
C ALA A 365 -24.52 5.86 3.30
N ARG A 366 -23.31 5.49 3.76
CA ARG A 366 -22.12 5.36 2.91
C ARG A 366 -22.22 4.17 1.95
N GLN A 367 -22.81 3.06 2.37
CA GLN A 367 -23.12 1.94 1.46
C GLN A 367 -24.15 2.34 0.41
N ALA A 368 -25.13 3.17 0.74
CA ALA A 368 -26.06 3.73 -0.24
C ALA A 368 -25.34 4.62 -1.26
N ALA A 369 -24.37 5.43 -0.84
CA ALA A 369 -23.54 6.22 -1.74
C ALA A 369 -22.66 5.36 -2.67
N ILE A 370 -22.09 4.26 -2.14
CA ILE A 370 -21.36 3.29 -2.98
C ILE A 370 -22.29 2.69 -4.05
N ARG A 371 -23.49 2.21 -3.68
CA ARG A 371 -24.47 1.69 -4.66
C ARG A 371 -24.83 2.72 -5.72
N ALA A 372 -25.05 3.97 -5.32
CA ALA A 372 -25.33 5.05 -6.26
C ALA A 372 -24.15 5.30 -7.22
N ALA A 373 -22.92 5.25 -6.72
CA ALA A 373 -21.73 5.41 -7.54
C ALA A 373 -21.53 4.23 -8.53
N VAL A 374 -21.83 3.00 -8.13
CA VAL A 374 -21.84 1.84 -9.02
C VAL A 374 -22.87 2.04 -10.16
N GLN A 375 -24.07 2.49 -9.83
CA GLN A 375 -25.14 2.71 -10.82
C GLN A 375 -24.84 3.86 -11.79
N GLU A 376 -24.13 4.89 -11.34
CA GLU A 376 -23.81 6.09 -12.14
C GLU A 376 -22.86 5.78 -13.33
N VAL A 377 -21.93 4.80 -13.16
CA VAL A 377 -20.87 4.55 -14.13
C VAL A 377 -20.87 3.13 -14.72
N THR A 378 -21.96 2.39 -14.56
CA THR A 378 -22.14 1.01 -15.12
C THR A 378 -22.37 0.98 -16.63
#